data_f588e50ce16bbcd002876d1b9d7d1cb8
#
_entry.id   f588e50ce16bbcd002876d1b9d7d1cb8
#
_cell.length_a   1.000
_cell.length_b   1.000
_cell.length_c   1.000
_cell.angle_alpha   90.00
_cell.angle_beta   90.00
_cell.angle_gamma   90.00
#
_symmetry.space_group_name_H-M   'P 1'
#
loop_
_entity.id
_entity.type
_entity.pdbx_description
1 polymer ?
#
loop_
_entity_poly.entity_id
_entity_poly.type
_entity_poly.pdbx_seq_one_letter_code
_entity_poly.pdbx_strand_id
1 'polypeptide(L)'
;MRKKSVKEFTVKLNNGETVNVTWHINYFAHADHLELRGCMTSTGYRSEFINKADNDELDPELVMEHARRLAQECWEANEQKHGVQTAMF
;
A
#
# COMPACT_ATOMS: atom_id res chain seq x y z
N MET A 1 -17.02 22.80 -5.37
CA MET A 1 -15.57 22.59 -5.34
C MET A 1 -15.24 21.19 -4.85
N ARG A 2 -14.32 20.57 -5.51
CA ARG A 2 -13.93 19.21 -5.15
C ARG A 2 -12.95 19.21 -4.00
N LYS A 3 -13.19 18.35 -3.02
CA LYS A 3 -12.26 18.18 -1.92
C LYS A 3 -11.51 16.88 -2.12
N LYS A 4 -10.21 16.99 -2.30
CA LYS A 4 -9.35 15.87 -2.49
C LYS A 4 -8.02 16.18 -1.84
N SER A 5 -7.54 15.28 -1.02
CA SER A 5 -6.28 15.47 -0.33
C SER A 5 -5.35 14.30 -0.64
N VAL A 6 -4.08 14.59 -0.62
CA VAL A 6 -3.05 13.57 -0.82
C VAL A 6 -2.09 13.64 0.34
N LYS A 7 -1.84 12.51 0.97
CA LYS A 7 -0.87 12.41 2.05
C LYS A 7 0.17 11.36 1.68
N GLU A 8 1.40 11.64 2.03
CA GLU A 8 2.50 10.72 1.74
C GLU A 8 3.17 10.31 3.03
N PHE A 9 3.50 9.03 3.12
CA PHE A 9 4.23 8.50 4.27
C PHE A 9 5.00 7.26 3.82
N THR A 10 5.86 6.76 4.71
CA THR A 10 6.58 5.53 4.43
C THR A 10 6.23 4.50 5.50
N VAL A 11 6.25 3.25 5.09
CA VAL A 11 6.07 2.14 6.01
C VAL A 11 7.34 1.31 6.01
N LYS A 12 7.69 0.75 7.16
CA LYS A 12 8.87 -0.06 7.31
C LYS A 12 8.46 -1.52 7.40
N LEU A 13 9.12 -2.34 6.62
CA LEU A 13 8.85 -3.77 6.58
C LEU A 13 9.68 -4.50 7.62
N ASN A 14 9.35 -5.78 7.83
CA ASN A 14 10.04 -6.60 8.83
C ASN A 14 11.51 -6.79 8.51
N ASN A 15 11.87 -6.74 7.24
CA ASN A 15 13.26 -6.90 6.81
C ASN A 15 14.05 -5.60 6.82
N GLY A 16 13.46 -4.51 7.31
CA GLY A 16 14.12 -3.21 7.36
C GLY A 16 13.94 -2.36 6.12
N GLU A 17 13.37 -2.90 5.07
CA GLU A 17 13.10 -2.12 3.86
C GLU A 17 11.94 -1.17 4.08
N THR A 18 11.87 -0.14 3.26
CA THR A 18 10.80 0.84 3.34
C THR A 18 10.03 0.92 2.04
N VAL A 19 8.75 1.24 2.15
CA VAL A 19 7.88 1.42 1.00
C VAL A 19 7.24 2.79 1.12
N ASN A 20 7.27 3.55 0.04
CA ASN A 20 6.64 4.86 0.00
C ASN A 20 5.16 4.69 -0.33
N VAL A 21 4.31 5.35 0.44
CA VAL A 21 2.87 5.25 0.26
C VAL A 21 2.29 6.62 -0.01
N THR A 22 1.48 6.72 -1.04
CA THR A 22 0.71 7.92 -1.34
C THR A 22 -0.75 7.59 -1.11
N TRP A 23 -1.37 8.31 -0.21
CA TRP A 23 -2.77 8.11 0.16
C TRP A 23 -3.60 9.21 -0.48
N HIS A 24 -4.43 8.82 -1.43
CA HIS A 24 -5.35 9.75 -2.11
C HIS A 24 -6.70 9.70 -1.41
N ILE A 25 -7.01 10.76 -0.67
CA ILE A 25 -8.25 10.85 0.08
C ILE A 25 -9.31 11.44 -0.82
N ASN A 26 -10.39 10.70 -1.02
CA ASN A 26 -11.49 11.17 -1.86
C ASN A 26 -12.73 11.33 -1.00
N TYR A 27 -13.09 12.58 -0.72
CA TYR A 27 -14.22 12.89 0.15
C TYR A 27 -15.58 12.65 -0.51
N PHE A 28 -15.59 12.35 -1.80
CA PHE A 28 -16.84 12.17 -2.54
C PHE A 28 -17.03 10.75 -3.04
N ALA A 29 -16.22 9.83 -2.57
CA ALA A 29 -16.30 8.45 -2.99
C ALA A 29 -16.25 7.53 -1.77
N HIS A 30 -16.66 6.30 -1.99
CA HIS A 30 -16.69 5.31 -0.93
C HIS A 30 -15.37 4.56 -0.79
N ALA A 31 -14.33 5.03 -1.45
CA ALA A 31 -13.03 4.39 -1.36
C ALA A 31 -11.93 5.43 -1.55
N ASP A 32 -10.88 5.27 -0.77
CA ASP A 32 -9.64 6.01 -0.96
C ASP A 32 -8.67 5.13 -1.73
N HIS A 33 -7.71 5.76 -2.39
CA HIS A 33 -6.75 5.05 -3.21
C HIS A 33 -5.36 5.12 -2.57
N LEU A 34 -4.73 3.97 -2.42
CA LEU A 34 -3.35 3.90 -1.93
C LEU A 34 -2.44 3.48 -3.06
N GLU A 35 -1.34 4.21 -3.21
CA GLU A 35 -0.28 3.84 -4.14
C GLU A 35 0.98 3.54 -3.35
N LEU A 36 1.51 2.35 -3.52
CA LEU A 36 2.71 1.91 -2.83
C LEU A 36 3.83 1.80 -3.85
N ARG A 37 4.92 2.47 -3.58
CA ARG A 37 6.10 2.44 -4.46
C ARG A 37 7.27 1.85 -3.70
N GLY A 38 8.08 1.08 -4.40
CA GLY A 38 9.17 0.36 -3.77
C GLY A 38 8.77 -1.03 -3.33
N CYS A 39 7.54 -1.44 -3.61
CA CYS A 39 7.12 -2.81 -3.36
C CYS A 39 7.90 -3.76 -4.26
N MET A 40 8.10 -4.97 -3.78
CA MET A 40 8.84 -5.97 -4.53
C MET A 40 7.93 -6.65 -5.55
N THR A 41 7.53 -5.88 -6.53
CA THR A 41 6.74 -6.36 -7.68
C THR A 41 7.57 -6.13 -8.94
N SER A 42 7.09 -6.63 -10.06
CA SER A 42 7.81 -6.45 -11.31
C SER A 42 7.97 -4.98 -11.69
N THR A 43 7.05 -4.13 -11.26
CA THR A 43 7.09 -2.71 -11.56
C THR A 43 7.55 -1.86 -10.37
N GLY A 44 7.70 -2.46 -9.20
CA GLY A 44 7.99 -1.72 -7.98
C GLY A 44 6.81 -0.88 -7.50
N TYR A 45 5.62 -1.19 -7.99
CA TYR A 45 4.43 -0.39 -7.76
C TYR A 45 3.25 -1.30 -7.43
N ARG A 46 2.45 -0.88 -6.48
CA ARG A 46 1.21 -1.57 -6.13
C ARG A 46 0.17 -0.52 -5.74
N SER A 47 -1.07 -0.74 -6.15
CA SER A 47 -2.13 0.16 -5.73
C SER A 47 -3.32 -0.65 -5.25
N GLU A 48 -4.04 -0.08 -4.29
CA GLU A 48 -5.20 -0.69 -3.70
C GLU A 48 -6.20 0.39 -3.32
N PHE A 49 -7.47 0.03 -3.28
CA PHE A 49 -8.51 0.90 -2.77
C PHE A 49 -8.92 0.44 -1.39
N ILE A 50 -9.15 1.39 -0.50
CA ILE A 50 -9.68 1.11 0.83
C ILE A 50 -11.12 1.61 0.87
N ASN A 51 -12.04 0.69 1.04
CA ASN A 51 -13.45 1.05 1.11
C ASN A 51 -13.76 1.74 2.43
N LYS A 52 -14.67 2.68 2.38
CA LYS A 52 -15.14 3.38 3.57
C LYS A 52 -16.65 3.52 3.49
N ALA A 53 -17.29 3.68 4.63
CA ALA A 53 -18.74 3.75 4.70
C ALA A 53 -19.20 5.19 4.49
N ASP A 54 -20.15 5.37 3.57
CA ASP A 54 -20.87 6.65 3.39
C ASP A 54 -19.97 7.87 3.30
N ASN A 55 -18.86 7.77 2.56
CA ASN A 55 -17.92 8.87 2.38
C ASN A 55 -17.26 9.34 3.67
N ASP A 56 -17.21 8.48 4.67
CA ASP A 56 -16.53 8.78 5.92
C ASP A 56 -15.02 8.84 5.71
N GLU A 57 -14.36 9.61 6.55
CA GLU A 57 -12.91 9.67 6.51
C GLU A 57 -12.34 8.43 7.19
N LEU A 58 -11.29 7.90 6.62
CA LEU A 58 -10.58 6.77 7.21
C LEU A 58 -9.62 7.27 8.27
N ASP A 59 -9.47 6.48 9.34
CA ASP A 59 -8.51 6.76 10.39
C ASP A 59 -7.10 6.63 9.82
N PRO A 60 -6.25 7.67 9.96
CA PRO A 60 -4.89 7.60 9.43
C PRO A 60 -4.09 6.42 9.95
N GLU A 61 -4.27 6.04 11.22
CA GLU A 61 -3.57 4.88 11.77
C GLU A 61 -4.00 3.59 11.08
N LEU A 62 -5.29 3.49 10.82
CA LEU A 62 -5.82 2.33 10.12
C LEU A 62 -5.27 2.23 8.69
N VAL A 63 -5.18 3.37 8.03
CA VAL A 63 -4.64 3.44 6.67
C VAL A 63 -3.18 3.05 6.65
N MET A 64 -2.40 3.57 7.60
CA MET A 64 -0.99 3.23 7.70
C MET A 64 -0.77 1.74 7.97
N GLU A 65 -1.59 1.18 8.86
CA GLU A 65 -1.51 -0.25 9.17
C GLU A 65 -1.88 -1.10 7.98
N HIS A 66 -2.93 -0.68 7.26
CA HIS A 66 -3.35 -1.37 6.04
C HIS A 66 -2.24 -1.34 4.98
N ALA A 67 -1.64 -0.18 4.79
CA ALA A 67 -0.57 -0.02 3.81
C ALA A 67 0.64 -0.89 4.18
N ARG A 68 0.99 -0.94 5.46
CA ARG A 68 2.13 -1.74 5.91
C ARG A 68 1.87 -3.23 5.68
N ARG A 69 0.67 -3.68 6.00
CA ARG A 69 0.31 -5.08 5.79
C ARG A 69 0.34 -5.43 4.30
N LEU A 70 -0.22 -4.55 3.48
CA LEU A 70 -0.27 -4.78 2.05
C LEU A 70 1.14 -4.84 1.45
N ALA A 71 2.00 -3.92 1.86
CA ALA A 71 3.37 -3.89 1.40
C ALA A 71 4.13 -5.14 1.84
N GLN A 72 3.91 -5.56 3.08
CA GLN A 72 4.57 -6.75 3.62
C GLN A 72 4.15 -7.99 2.85
N GLU A 73 2.86 -8.14 2.60
CA GLU A 73 2.34 -9.29 1.84
C GLU A 73 2.89 -9.32 0.43
N CYS A 74 2.93 -8.15 -0.20
CA CYS A 74 3.46 -8.04 -1.56
C CYS A 74 4.93 -8.43 -1.61
N TRP A 75 5.70 -7.95 -0.66
CA TRP A 75 7.13 -8.26 -0.57
C TRP A 75 7.37 -9.74 -0.36
N GLU A 76 6.65 -10.33 0.61
CA GLU A 76 6.81 -11.74 0.93
C GLU A 76 6.41 -12.65 -0.23
N ALA A 77 5.31 -12.31 -0.90
CA ALA A 77 4.87 -13.07 -2.05
C ALA A 77 5.91 -13.08 -3.16
N ASN A 78 6.53 -11.92 -3.39
CA ASN A 78 7.55 -11.82 -4.41
C ASN A 78 8.83 -12.54 -4.01
N GLU A 79 9.20 -12.47 -2.73
CA GLU A 79 10.37 -13.20 -2.23
C GLU A 79 10.18 -14.71 -2.38
N GLN A 80 9.00 -15.21 -2.03
CA GLN A 80 8.70 -16.63 -2.17
C GLN A 80 8.83 -17.07 -3.63
N LYS A 81 8.31 -16.28 -4.52
CA LYS A 81 8.37 -16.58 -5.94
C LYS A 81 9.81 -16.66 -6.42
N HIS A 82 10.64 -15.68 -6.03
CA HIS A 82 12.04 -15.66 -6.41
C HIS A 82 12.83 -16.75 -5.70
N GLY A 83 12.49 -17.00 -4.44
CA GLY A 83 13.13 -18.05 -3.67
C GLY A 83 12.92 -19.42 -4.27
N VAL A 84 11.70 -19.70 -4.71
CA VAL A 84 11.40 -20.98 -5.36
C VAL A 84 12.19 -21.13 -6.64
N GLN A 85 12.24 -20.08 -7.44
CA GLN A 85 13.01 -20.09 -8.69
C GLN A 85 14.49 -20.30 -8.42
N THR A 86 15.01 -19.64 -7.42
CA THR A 86 16.41 -19.78 -7.04
C THR A 86 16.70 -21.17 -6.56
N ALA A 87 15.80 -21.75 -5.79
CA ALA A 87 15.99 -23.10 -5.23
C ALA A 87 16.01 -24.19 -6.30
N MET A 88 15.46 -23.91 -7.45
CA MET A 88 15.44 -24.87 -8.54
C MET A 88 16.76 -24.94 -9.30
N PHE A 89 17.63 -24.04 -9.04
CA PHE A 89 18.94 -24.03 -9.66
C PHE A 89 20.03 -24.30 -8.65
#